data_3e28c42fd2bcb20f56905693651f2dae
#
_entry.id   3e28c42fd2bcb20f56905693651f2dae
#
_cell.length_a   1.000
_cell.length_b   1.000
_cell.length_c   1.000
_cell.angle_alpha   90.00
_cell.angle_beta   90.00
_cell.angle_gamma   90.00
#
_symmetry.space_group_name_H-M   'P 1'
#
loop_
_entity.id
_entity.type
_entity.pdbx_description
1 polymer ?
#
loop_
_entity_poly.entity_id
_entity_poly.type
_entity_poly.pdbx_seq_one_letter_code
_entity_poly.pdbx_strand_id
1 'polypeptide(L)'
;MNGYLALSPLIVFLLVYLVSSITVKDFYSIPIASAFLIASCYALIITRGGIEQKIAIFSEGAGNKNVLLMIWIFVLAGAFASTAKDIGAIDATVNLTLMLLPERLMFAGIFIAACFISMSIGTSVGTIVALVPVATGLASQTGVSPAFMAAIVTGGAFFGDNLSFISDTTIAATKTQGCPMQDKFKANIFLAAPAAIIVAAIYIFQGHGIEAAAQAGPVEWTRLIPYISVIVLALSGMNVIPVLAIGIATNAIIGFSSGELTWSS
;
A
#
# COMPACT_ATOMS: atom_id res chain seq x y z
N MET A 1 35.24 -4.67 2.56
CA MET A 1 34.59 -5.36 1.44
C MET A 1 34.45 -4.32 0.33
N ASN A 2 34.80 -4.65 -0.92
CA ASN A 2 34.60 -3.69 -2.04
C ASN A 2 33.12 -3.41 -2.20
N GLY A 3 32.74 -2.15 -2.52
CA GLY A 3 31.33 -1.75 -2.64
C GLY A 3 30.50 -2.63 -3.59
N TYR A 4 31.09 -3.07 -4.70
CA TYR A 4 30.46 -4.00 -5.64
C TYR A 4 30.16 -5.38 -5.02
N LEU A 5 31.04 -5.89 -4.15
CA LEU A 5 30.80 -7.15 -3.47
C LEU A 5 29.69 -7.04 -2.42
N ALA A 6 29.50 -5.85 -1.84
CA ALA A 6 28.40 -5.58 -0.90
C ALA A 6 27.03 -5.58 -1.58
N LEU A 7 26.94 -5.23 -2.87
CA LEU A 7 25.70 -5.27 -3.67
C LEU A 7 25.41 -6.64 -4.29
N SER A 8 26.38 -7.57 -4.27
CA SER A 8 26.18 -8.88 -4.92
C SER A 8 25.03 -9.73 -4.36
N PRO A 9 24.65 -9.68 -3.05
CA PRO A 9 23.47 -10.39 -2.57
C PRO A 9 22.17 -9.94 -3.24
N LEU A 10 22.04 -8.63 -3.55
CA LEU A 10 20.89 -8.12 -4.28
C LEU A 10 20.86 -8.66 -5.72
N ILE A 11 22.02 -8.74 -6.37
CA ILE A 11 22.13 -9.31 -7.71
C ILE A 11 21.78 -10.81 -7.68
N VAL A 12 22.25 -11.55 -6.69
CA VAL A 12 21.91 -12.98 -6.51
C VAL A 12 20.41 -13.14 -6.30
N PHE A 13 19.78 -12.31 -5.47
CA PHE A 13 18.34 -12.32 -5.28
C PHE A 13 17.59 -12.14 -6.60
N LEU A 14 17.94 -11.09 -7.36
CA LEU A 14 17.29 -10.80 -8.65
C LEU A 14 17.50 -11.94 -9.65
N LEU A 15 18.71 -12.46 -9.77
CA LEU A 15 18.99 -13.57 -10.69
C LEU A 15 18.22 -14.83 -10.32
N VAL A 16 18.26 -15.23 -9.05
CA VAL A 16 17.54 -16.42 -8.59
C VAL A 16 16.04 -16.27 -8.86
N TYR A 17 15.46 -15.15 -8.47
CA TYR A 17 14.03 -14.91 -8.65
C TYR A 17 13.62 -14.85 -10.13
N LEU A 18 14.32 -14.05 -10.94
CA LEU A 18 14.01 -13.90 -12.37
C LEU A 18 14.22 -15.19 -13.16
N VAL A 19 15.37 -15.85 -12.98
CA VAL A 19 15.67 -17.10 -13.71
C VAL A 19 14.66 -18.17 -13.35
N SER A 20 14.34 -18.34 -12.07
CA SER A 20 13.37 -19.33 -11.62
C SER A 20 11.97 -19.00 -12.17
N SER A 21 11.52 -17.75 -12.08
CA SER A 21 10.20 -17.32 -12.57
C SER A 21 10.05 -17.48 -14.07
N ILE A 22 11.09 -17.16 -14.85
CA ILE A 22 11.10 -17.34 -16.32
C ILE A 22 11.09 -18.82 -16.67
N THR A 23 11.83 -19.65 -15.93
CA THR A 23 11.91 -21.11 -16.18
C THR A 23 10.55 -21.78 -15.94
N VAL A 24 9.86 -21.39 -14.87
CA VAL A 24 8.52 -21.91 -14.51
C VAL A 24 7.43 -21.23 -15.34
N LYS A 25 7.74 -20.10 -16.01
CA LYS A 25 6.79 -19.24 -16.74
C LYS A 25 5.68 -18.67 -15.87
N ASP A 26 5.93 -18.55 -14.59
CA ASP A 26 4.99 -17.95 -13.61
C ASP A 26 5.77 -17.24 -12.51
N PHE A 27 5.54 -15.93 -12.39
CA PHE A 27 6.19 -15.09 -11.40
C PHE A 27 5.63 -15.27 -9.98
N TYR A 28 4.44 -15.85 -9.85
CA TYR A 28 3.77 -15.98 -8.55
C TYR A 28 3.92 -17.38 -7.93
N SER A 29 4.30 -18.39 -8.71
CA SER A 29 4.48 -19.77 -8.21
C SER A 29 5.73 -19.93 -7.34
N ILE A 30 6.72 -19.04 -7.47
CA ILE A 30 7.93 -19.09 -6.66
C ILE A 30 7.82 -18.09 -5.52
N PRO A 31 7.81 -18.55 -4.24
CA PRO A 31 7.79 -17.65 -3.10
C PRO A 31 9.02 -16.74 -3.09
N ILE A 32 8.80 -15.44 -3.15
CA ILE A 32 9.88 -14.44 -3.13
C ILE A 32 10.79 -14.59 -1.90
N ALA A 33 10.21 -15.08 -0.79
CA ALA A 33 10.96 -15.39 0.44
C ALA A 33 12.06 -16.42 0.22
N SER A 34 11.87 -17.41 -0.68
CA SER A 34 12.89 -18.41 -1.00
C SER A 34 14.10 -17.79 -1.68
N ALA A 35 13.88 -16.87 -2.61
CA ALA A 35 14.97 -16.13 -3.28
C ALA A 35 15.73 -15.23 -2.29
N PHE A 36 15.01 -14.56 -1.37
CA PHE A 36 15.63 -13.79 -0.29
C PHE A 36 16.44 -14.66 0.65
N LEU A 37 15.97 -15.85 0.99
CA LEU A 37 16.70 -16.78 1.86
C LEU A 37 18.01 -17.22 1.23
N ILE A 38 18.01 -17.56 -0.06
CA ILE A 38 19.23 -17.91 -0.82
C ILE A 38 20.21 -16.73 -0.84
N ALA A 39 19.72 -15.54 -1.14
CA ALA A 39 20.55 -14.32 -1.16
C ALA A 39 21.12 -14.00 0.23
N SER A 40 20.35 -14.20 1.29
CA SER A 40 20.80 -14.02 2.67
C SER A 40 21.89 -15.04 3.07
N CYS A 41 21.73 -16.30 2.71
CA CYS A 41 22.77 -17.31 2.90
C CYS A 41 24.05 -16.95 2.14
N TYR A 42 23.92 -16.53 0.88
CA TYR A 42 25.06 -16.04 0.11
C TYR A 42 25.74 -14.84 0.79
N ALA A 43 24.97 -13.86 1.27
CA ALA A 43 25.50 -12.69 1.98
C ALA A 43 26.31 -13.11 3.23
N LEU A 44 25.81 -14.07 4.01
CA LEU A 44 26.52 -14.61 5.17
C LEU A 44 27.83 -15.32 4.77
N ILE A 45 27.88 -15.99 3.62
CA ILE A 45 29.09 -16.68 3.13
C ILE A 45 30.16 -15.66 2.74
N ILE A 46 29.82 -14.63 1.99
CA ILE A 46 30.79 -13.64 1.47
C ILE A 46 31.23 -12.62 2.51
N THR A 47 30.45 -12.42 3.57
CA THR A 47 30.80 -11.48 4.65
C THR A 47 31.98 -12.01 5.44
N ARG A 48 32.98 -11.17 5.70
CA ARG A 48 34.17 -11.50 6.50
C ARG A 48 33.82 -11.47 7.99
N GLY A 49 34.48 -12.32 8.77
CA GLY A 49 34.32 -12.39 10.24
C GLY A 49 33.82 -13.75 10.74
N GLY A 50 33.77 -13.93 12.04
CA GLY A 50 33.21 -15.12 12.69
C GLY A 50 31.72 -15.21 12.55
N ILE A 51 31.15 -16.39 12.73
CA ILE A 51 29.70 -16.63 12.55
C ILE A 51 28.87 -15.77 13.50
N GLU A 52 29.31 -15.56 14.73
CA GLU A 52 28.59 -14.70 15.71
C GLU A 52 28.52 -13.25 15.24
N GLN A 53 29.62 -12.71 14.69
CA GLN A 53 29.65 -11.35 14.15
C GLN A 53 28.74 -11.20 12.93
N LYS A 54 28.71 -12.21 12.06
CA LYS A 54 27.81 -12.23 10.89
C LYS A 54 26.35 -12.25 11.31
N ILE A 55 25.98 -13.07 12.29
CA ILE A 55 24.64 -13.14 12.86
C ILE A 55 24.28 -11.81 13.52
N ALA A 56 25.20 -11.19 14.27
CA ALA A 56 24.95 -9.89 14.90
C ALA A 56 24.62 -8.80 13.86
N ILE A 57 25.44 -8.68 12.81
CA ILE A 57 25.21 -7.71 11.71
C ILE A 57 23.86 -7.96 11.01
N PHE A 58 23.55 -9.24 10.73
CA PHE A 58 22.28 -9.62 10.13
C PHE A 58 21.09 -9.26 11.03
N SER A 59 21.19 -9.55 12.32
CA SER A 59 20.15 -9.25 13.32
C SER A 59 19.96 -7.74 13.51
N GLU A 60 21.04 -6.95 13.50
CA GLU A 60 20.98 -5.48 13.54
C GLU A 60 20.24 -4.93 12.32
N GLY A 61 20.54 -5.46 11.12
CA GLY A 61 19.82 -5.10 9.90
C GLY A 61 18.33 -5.47 9.96
N ALA A 62 18.00 -6.67 10.41
CA ALA A 62 16.63 -7.15 10.56
C ALA A 62 15.84 -6.38 11.64
N GLY A 63 16.53 -5.97 12.72
CA GLY A 63 15.97 -5.15 13.79
C GLY A 63 15.93 -3.66 13.50
N ASN A 64 16.20 -3.24 12.26
CA ASN A 64 16.12 -1.83 11.88
C ASN A 64 14.73 -1.28 12.13
N LYS A 65 14.67 -0.09 12.74
CA LYS A 65 13.41 0.58 13.11
C LYS A 65 12.40 0.68 11.95
N ASN A 66 12.89 0.98 10.75
CA ASN A 66 12.01 1.12 9.57
C ASN A 66 11.48 -0.23 9.10
N VAL A 67 12.30 -1.29 9.17
CA VAL A 67 11.86 -2.66 8.84
C VAL A 67 10.78 -3.12 9.81
N LEU A 68 10.99 -2.95 11.12
CA LEU A 68 10.01 -3.30 12.14
C LEU A 68 8.72 -2.47 12.00
N LEU A 69 8.84 -1.17 11.69
CA LEU A 69 7.68 -0.32 11.44
C LEU A 69 6.83 -0.85 10.26
N MET A 70 7.47 -1.24 9.15
CA MET A 70 6.78 -1.83 8.00
C MET A 70 6.05 -3.13 8.37
N ILE A 71 6.71 -4.00 9.13
CA ILE A 71 6.09 -5.27 9.59
C ILE A 71 4.82 -4.97 10.41
N TRP A 72 4.89 -4.04 11.38
CA TRP A 72 3.73 -3.64 12.16
C TRP A 72 2.61 -3.06 11.31
N ILE A 73 2.93 -2.21 10.33
CA ILE A 73 1.94 -1.66 9.40
C ILE A 73 1.23 -2.79 8.65
N PHE A 74 1.97 -3.76 8.10
CA PHE A 74 1.36 -4.86 7.35
C PHE A 74 0.49 -5.77 8.22
N VAL A 75 0.92 -6.06 9.46
CA VAL A 75 0.13 -6.87 10.40
C VAL A 75 -1.18 -6.15 10.76
N LEU A 76 -1.11 -4.88 11.16
CA LEU A 76 -2.29 -4.10 11.50
C LEU A 76 -3.20 -3.88 10.28
N ALA A 77 -2.62 -3.71 9.11
CA ALA A 77 -3.34 -3.58 7.87
C ALA A 77 -4.13 -4.84 7.51
N GLY A 78 -3.51 -5.99 7.64
CA GLY A 78 -4.19 -7.28 7.44
C GLY A 78 -5.34 -7.46 8.42
N ALA A 79 -5.12 -7.16 9.70
CA ALA A 79 -6.15 -7.20 10.73
C ALA A 79 -7.31 -6.23 10.44
N PHE A 80 -7.00 -4.98 10.04
CA PHE A 80 -8.01 -4.00 9.65
C PHE A 80 -8.84 -4.49 8.45
N ALA A 81 -8.18 -4.96 7.38
CA ALA A 81 -8.86 -5.43 6.19
C ALA A 81 -9.74 -6.66 6.45
N SER A 82 -9.26 -7.61 7.26
CA SER A 82 -10.02 -8.79 7.65
C SER A 82 -11.26 -8.40 8.44
N THR A 83 -11.09 -7.65 9.53
CA THR A 83 -12.22 -7.22 10.37
C THR A 83 -13.21 -6.33 9.62
N ALA A 84 -12.73 -5.44 8.72
CA ALA A 84 -13.60 -4.62 7.87
C ALA A 84 -14.41 -5.45 6.88
N LYS A 85 -13.83 -6.54 6.36
CA LYS A 85 -14.54 -7.50 5.51
C LYS A 85 -15.62 -8.24 6.29
N ASP A 86 -15.27 -8.74 7.47
CA ASP A 86 -16.17 -9.56 8.31
C ASP A 86 -17.43 -8.79 8.71
N ILE A 87 -17.32 -7.48 8.98
CA ILE A 87 -18.47 -6.62 9.30
C ILE A 87 -19.15 -5.98 8.06
N GLY A 88 -18.73 -6.32 6.84
CA GLY A 88 -19.27 -5.75 5.60
C GLY A 88 -18.94 -4.26 5.37
N ALA A 89 -17.92 -3.71 6.04
CA ALA A 89 -17.50 -2.31 5.87
C ALA A 89 -16.93 -2.05 4.46
N ILE A 90 -16.28 -3.06 3.86
CA ILE A 90 -15.81 -2.97 2.49
C ILE A 90 -16.99 -2.82 1.53
N ASP A 91 -18.01 -3.69 1.65
CA ASP A 91 -19.18 -3.67 0.79
C ASP A 91 -19.97 -2.36 0.92
N ALA A 92 -20.15 -1.86 2.14
CA ALA A 92 -20.79 -0.57 2.38
C ALA A 92 -20.03 0.60 1.71
N THR A 93 -18.68 0.57 1.78
CA THR A 93 -17.83 1.59 1.15
C THR A 93 -17.87 1.48 -0.37
N VAL A 94 -17.89 0.27 -0.90
CA VAL A 94 -18.06 -0.01 -2.34
C VAL A 94 -19.41 0.52 -2.83
N ASN A 95 -20.51 0.20 -2.14
CA ASN A 95 -21.85 0.67 -2.50
C ASN A 95 -21.94 2.20 -2.48
N LEU A 96 -21.35 2.84 -1.47
CA LEU A 96 -21.28 4.31 -1.41
C LEU A 96 -20.49 4.87 -2.61
N THR A 97 -19.37 4.26 -2.95
CA THR A 97 -18.53 4.69 -4.07
C THR A 97 -19.28 4.57 -5.40
N LEU A 98 -19.98 3.45 -5.64
CA LEU A 98 -20.80 3.23 -6.83
C LEU A 98 -21.97 4.20 -6.90
N MET A 99 -22.55 4.59 -5.76
CA MET A 99 -23.63 5.57 -5.68
C MET A 99 -23.15 7.00 -6.02
N LEU A 100 -21.95 7.38 -5.59
CA LEU A 100 -21.43 8.75 -5.70
C LEU A 100 -20.66 9.01 -7.00
N LEU A 101 -19.93 8.03 -7.51
CA LEU A 101 -19.07 8.19 -8.67
C LEU A 101 -19.74 7.63 -9.93
N PRO A 102 -19.89 8.43 -10.99
CA PRO A 102 -20.24 7.91 -12.30
C PRO A 102 -19.22 6.86 -12.74
N GLU A 103 -19.68 5.77 -13.34
CA GLU A 103 -18.86 4.62 -13.74
C GLU A 103 -17.62 5.02 -14.52
N ARG A 104 -17.77 5.91 -15.49
CA ARG A 104 -16.67 6.43 -16.31
C ARG A 104 -15.59 7.19 -15.53
N LEU A 105 -15.91 7.69 -14.32
CA LEU A 105 -14.96 8.43 -13.47
C LEU A 105 -14.39 7.58 -12.35
N MET A 106 -14.80 6.33 -12.20
CA MET A 106 -14.42 5.48 -11.08
C MET A 106 -12.90 5.32 -10.95
N PHE A 107 -12.23 4.96 -12.05
CA PHE A 107 -10.77 4.76 -12.02
C PHE A 107 -10.02 6.06 -11.71
N ALA A 108 -10.38 7.15 -12.37
CA ALA A 108 -9.78 8.45 -12.13
C ALA A 108 -10.08 8.96 -10.70
N GLY A 109 -11.30 8.74 -10.21
CA GLY A 109 -11.70 9.10 -8.85
C GLY A 109 -10.89 8.38 -7.78
N ILE A 110 -10.71 7.07 -7.92
CA ILE A 110 -9.87 6.27 -7.00
C ILE A 110 -8.41 6.73 -7.06
N PHE A 111 -7.87 6.98 -8.25
CA PHE A 111 -6.52 7.49 -8.43
C PHE A 111 -6.32 8.83 -7.73
N ILE A 112 -7.23 9.79 -7.97
CA ILE A 112 -7.16 11.14 -7.37
C ILE A 112 -7.33 11.06 -5.84
N ALA A 113 -8.25 10.23 -5.34
CA ALA A 113 -8.40 10.01 -3.91
C ALA A 113 -7.12 9.45 -3.28
N ALA A 114 -6.49 8.46 -3.91
CA ALA A 114 -5.22 7.90 -3.46
C ALA A 114 -4.09 8.94 -3.48
N CYS A 115 -4.01 9.79 -4.52
CA CYS A 115 -3.05 10.90 -4.59
C CYS A 115 -3.22 11.85 -3.40
N PHE A 116 -4.46 12.28 -3.15
CA PHE A 116 -4.76 13.27 -2.11
C PHE A 116 -4.54 12.72 -0.70
N ILE A 117 -5.02 11.51 -0.43
CA ILE A 117 -4.85 10.84 0.87
C ILE A 117 -3.37 10.64 1.15
N SER A 118 -2.61 10.09 0.19
CA SER A 118 -1.19 9.83 0.37
C SER A 118 -0.37 11.11 0.57
N MET A 119 -0.70 12.16 -0.15
CA MET A 119 -0.05 13.47 0.03
C MET A 119 -0.31 14.03 1.44
N SER A 120 -1.51 13.83 1.98
CA SER A 120 -1.92 14.32 3.29
C SER A 120 -1.36 13.50 4.45
N ILE A 121 -1.28 12.16 4.30
CA ILE A 121 -0.74 11.25 5.31
C ILE A 121 0.80 11.24 5.29
N GLY A 122 1.39 11.46 4.12
CA GLY A 122 2.83 11.36 3.92
C GLY A 122 3.36 9.93 3.86
N THR A 123 2.52 8.97 3.44
CA THR A 123 2.96 7.58 3.25
C THR A 123 2.15 6.87 2.15
N SER A 124 2.85 6.34 1.16
CA SER A 124 2.25 5.50 0.13
C SER A 124 1.75 4.17 0.70
N VAL A 125 2.52 3.54 1.59
CA VAL A 125 2.18 2.24 2.19
C VAL A 125 0.87 2.34 2.99
N GLY A 126 0.72 3.35 3.85
CA GLY A 126 -0.51 3.56 4.62
C GLY A 126 -1.73 3.76 3.73
N THR A 127 -1.57 4.52 2.64
CA THR A 127 -2.64 4.76 1.66
C THR A 127 -3.04 3.49 0.91
N ILE A 128 -2.06 2.72 0.42
CA ILE A 128 -2.29 1.45 -0.29
C ILE A 128 -3.08 0.50 0.61
N VAL A 129 -2.64 0.35 1.84
CA VAL A 129 -3.27 -0.53 2.83
C VAL A 129 -4.71 -0.15 3.12
N ALA A 130 -5.00 1.14 3.23
CA ALA A 130 -6.36 1.62 3.50
C ALA A 130 -7.30 1.47 2.30
N LEU A 131 -6.81 1.73 1.08
CA LEU A 131 -7.66 1.82 -0.10
C LEU A 131 -7.73 0.55 -0.96
N VAL A 132 -6.70 -0.30 -0.97
CA VAL A 132 -6.71 -1.51 -1.81
C VAL A 132 -7.86 -2.45 -1.48
N PRO A 133 -8.25 -2.70 -0.22
CA PRO A 133 -9.42 -3.54 0.07
C PRO A 133 -10.71 -3.02 -0.57
N VAL A 134 -10.93 -1.70 -0.53
CA VAL A 134 -12.10 -1.05 -1.17
C VAL A 134 -12.00 -1.16 -2.69
N ALA A 135 -10.83 -0.87 -3.26
CA ALA A 135 -10.61 -0.95 -4.70
C ALA A 135 -10.81 -2.37 -5.25
N THR A 136 -10.34 -3.39 -4.52
CA THR A 136 -10.56 -4.80 -4.90
C THR A 136 -12.00 -5.26 -4.70
N GLY A 137 -12.70 -4.71 -3.71
CA GLY A 137 -14.15 -4.89 -3.55
C GLY A 137 -14.92 -4.33 -4.75
N LEU A 138 -14.58 -3.11 -5.21
CA LEU A 138 -15.14 -2.51 -6.44
C LEU A 138 -14.83 -3.36 -7.67
N ALA A 139 -13.63 -3.91 -7.79
CA ALA A 139 -13.25 -4.81 -8.88
C ALA A 139 -14.18 -6.02 -8.96
N SER A 140 -14.52 -6.63 -7.83
CA SER A 140 -15.41 -7.78 -7.76
C SER A 140 -16.82 -7.47 -8.25
N GLN A 141 -17.33 -6.27 -8.00
CA GLN A 141 -18.67 -5.85 -8.40
C GLN A 141 -18.75 -5.33 -9.84
N THR A 142 -17.65 -4.80 -10.38
CA THR A 142 -17.59 -4.20 -11.72
C THR A 142 -16.99 -5.12 -12.78
N GLY A 143 -16.56 -6.34 -12.41
CA GLY A 143 -15.91 -7.27 -13.33
C GLY A 143 -14.50 -6.85 -13.78
N VAL A 144 -13.94 -5.80 -13.17
CA VAL A 144 -12.59 -5.29 -13.47
C VAL A 144 -11.55 -6.15 -12.73
N SER A 145 -10.34 -6.27 -13.31
CA SER A 145 -9.24 -6.97 -12.66
C SER A 145 -8.89 -6.35 -11.29
N PRO A 146 -8.87 -7.12 -10.19
CA PRO A 146 -8.41 -6.63 -8.88
C PRO A 146 -6.98 -6.10 -8.91
N ALA A 147 -6.10 -6.72 -9.71
CA ALA A 147 -4.73 -6.27 -9.88
C ALA A 147 -4.66 -4.87 -10.53
N PHE A 148 -5.53 -4.60 -11.51
CA PHE A 148 -5.60 -3.28 -12.14
C PHE A 148 -6.10 -2.22 -11.15
N MET A 149 -7.13 -2.51 -10.36
CA MET A 149 -7.62 -1.60 -9.33
C MET A 149 -6.58 -1.32 -8.24
N ALA A 150 -5.84 -2.35 -7.80
CA ALA A 150 -4.72 -2.18 -6.88
C ALA A 150 -3.60 -1.32 -7.50
N ALA A 151 -3.32 -1.46 -8.80
CA ALA A 151 -2.34 -0.63 -9.51
C ALA A 151 -2.76 0.84 -9.57
N ILE A 152 -4.05 1.15 -9.77
CA ILE A 152 -4.59 2.51 -9.72
C ILE A 152 -4.30 3.16 -8.36
N VAL A 153 -4.64 2.47 -7.26
CA VAL A 153 -4.38 2.94 -5.89
C VAL A 153 -2.89 3.14 -5.66
N THR A 154 -2.08 2.16 -6.06
CA THR A 154 -0.63 2.21 -5.89
C THR A 154 -0.01 3.39 -6.63
N GLY A 155 -0.39 3.63 -7.87
CA GLY A 155 0.06 4.76 -8.67
C GLY A 155 -0.28 6.10 -8.02
N GLY A 156 -1.52 6.27 -7.54
CA GLY A 156 -1.94 7.47 -6.83
C GLY A 156 -1.22 7.65 -5.49
N ALA A 157 -1.05 6.57 -4.74
CA ALA A 157 -0.35 6.59 -3.46
C ALA A 157 1.12 7.02 -3.60
N PHE A 158 1.84 6.51 -4.60
CA PHE A 158 3.23 6.93 -4.87
C PHE A 158 3.31 8.37 -5.36
N PHE A 159 2.36 8.83 -6.16
CA PHE A 159 2.30 10.24 -6.56
C PHE A 159 2.16 11.14 -5.34
N GLY A 160 1.20 10.86 -4.44
CA GLY A 160 0.96 11.66 -3.25
C GLY A 160 2.14 11.65 -2.28
N ASP A 161 2.73 10.48 -2.02
CA ASP A 161 3.91 10.32 -1.17
C ASP A 161 5.10 11.14 -1.69
N ASN A 162 5.34 11.10 -3.00
CA ASN A 162 6.41 11.87 -3.63
C ASN A 162 6.23 13.38 -3.48
N LEU A 163 5.01 13.90 -3.49
CA LEU A 163 4.73 15.34 -3.36
C LEU A 163 4.43 15.77 -1.91
N SER A 164 4.35 14.83 -0.96
CA SER A 164 4.10 15.15 0.44
C SER A 164 5.30 15.86 1.10
N PHE A 165 5.01 16.87 1.90
CA PHE A 165 6.00 17.55 2.74
C PHE A 165 6.33 16.81 4.05
N ILE A 166 5.50 15.84 4.42
CA ILE A 166 5.63 15.07 5.67
C ILE A 166 6.05 13.62 5.44
N SER A 167 6.29 13.23 4.19
CA SER A 167 6.74 11.88 3.84
C SER A 167 8.15 11.60 4.38
N ASP A 168 8.31 10.46 5.05
CA ASP A 168 9.59 9.99 5.58
C ASP A 168 10.66 9.87 4.48
N THR A 169 10.29 9.34 3.32
CA THR A 169 11.18 9.20 2.16
C THR A 169 11.62 10.55 1.62
N THR A 170 10.70 11.51 1.55
CA THR A 170 10.97 12.88 1.12
C THR A 170 11.87 13.61 2.13
N ILE A 171 11.59 13.47 3.43
CA ILE A 171 12.42 14.06 4.50
C ILE A 171 13.83 13.46 4.48
N ALA A 172 13.95 12.14 4.35
CA ALA A 172 15.23 11.47 4.26
C ALA A 172 16.03 11.95 3.04
N ALA A 173 15.42 12.00 1.87
CA ALA A 173 16.07 12.44 0.63
C ALA A 173 16.57 13.88 0.73
N THR A 174 15.75 14.82 1.19
CA THR A 174 16.11 16.24 1.28
C THR A 174 17.16 16.49 2.34
N LYS A 175 17.05 15.84 3.50
CA LYS A 175 18.02 15.98 4.59
C LYS A 175 19.39 15.43 4.24
N THR A 176 19.46 14.28 3.58
CA THR A 176 20.74 13.68 3.17
C THR A 176 21.43 14.45 2.05
N GLN A 177 20.67 15.13 1.19
CA GLN A 177 21.19 15.98 0.14
C GLN A 177 21.40 17.44 0.56
N GLY A 178 21.01 17.82 1.78
CA GLY A 178 21.14 19.21 2.27
C GLY A 178 20.31 20.23 1.48
N CYS A 179 19.23 19.83 0.84
CA CYS A 179 18.36 20.72 0.07
C CYS A 179 17.07 21.07 0.79
N PRO A 180 16.50 22.27 0.60
CA PRO A 180 15.21 22.63 1.12
C PRO A 180 14.09 21.78 0.56
N MET A 181 13.14 21.38 1.40
CA MET A 181 11.96 20.59 1.01
C MET A 181 11.16 21.26 -0.13
N GLN A 182 11.05 22.58 -0.09
CA GLN A 182 10.33 23.37 -1.09
C GLN A 182 10.94 23.24 -2.49
N ASP A 183 12.26 23.17 -2.60
CA ASP A 183 12.94 23.04 -3.88
C ASP A 183 12.72 21.64 -4.49
N LYS A 184 12.74 20.60 -3.66
CA LYS A 184 12.35 19.24 -4.06
C LYS A 184 10.91 19.20 -4.56
N PHE A 185 9.99 19.82 -3.84
CA PHE A 185 8.58 19.87 -4.23
C PHE A 185 8.41 20.56 -5.59
N LYS A 186 9.02 21.75 -5.77
CA LYS A 186 8.97 22.49 -7.04
C LYS A 186 9.55 21.67 -8.20
N ALA A 187 10.68 21.01 -8.00
CA ALA A 187 11.27 20.17 -9.05
C ALA A 187 10.36 18.99 -9.41
N ASN A 188 9.80 18.31 -8.40
CA ASN A 188 9.00 17.11 -8.61
C ASN A 188 7.61 17.41 -9.19
N ILE A 189 6.96 18.53 -8.82
CA ILE A 189 5.62 18.85 -9.32
C ILE A 189 5.61 19.01 -10.85
N PHE A 190 6.66 19.60 -11.44
CA PHE A 190 6.77 19.77 -12.89
C PHE A 190 6.93 18.45 -13.64
N LEU A 191 7.44 17.41 -12.98
CA LEU A 191 7.58 16.06 -13.55
C LEU A 191 6.35 15.20 -13.26
N ALA A 192 5.90 15.20 -12.03
CA ALA A 192 4.85 14.32 -11.56
C ALA A 192 3.44 14.77 -11.97
N ALA A 193 3.14 16.09 -11.95
CA ALA A 193 1.81 16.57 -12.26
C ALA A 193 1.39 16.30 -13.73
N PRO A 194 2.23 16.53 -14.76
CA PRO A 194 1.87 16.14 -16.12
C PRO A 194 1.62 14.64 -16.26
N ALA A 195 2.44 13.81 -15.64
CA ALA A 195 2.26 12.36 -15.65
C ALA A 195 0.93 11.96 -15.00
N ALA A 196 0.58 12.54 -13.84
CA ALA A 196 -0.68 12.27 -13.16
C ALA A 196 -1.89 12.72 -13.98
N ILE A 197 -1.81 13.87 -14.66
CA ILE A 197 -2.88 14.35 -15.55
C ILE A 197 -3.08 13.38 -16.72
N ILE A 198 -2.00 12.94 -17.35
CA ILE A 198 -2.08 11.95 -18.45
C ILE A 198 -2.69 10.64 -17.95
N VAL A 199 -2.23 10.13 -16.82
CA VAL A 199 -2.75 8.88 -16.22
C VAL A 199 -4.23 9.04 -15.85
N ALA A 200 -4.62 10.14 -15.22
CA ALA A 200 -6.03 10.41 -14.92
C ALA A 200 -6.90 10.48 -16.19
N ALA A 201 -6.40 11.10 -17.25
CA ALA A 201 -7.11 11.13 -18.54
C ALA A 201 -7.25 9.72 -19.13
N ILE A 202 -6.20 8.90 -19.10
CA ILE A 202 -6.27 7.49 -19.53
C ILE A 202 -7.31 6.73 -18.72
N TYR A 203 -7.36 6.91 -17.40
CA TYR A 203 -8.35 6.27 -16.54
C TYR A 203 -9.79 6.73 -16.84
N ILE A 204 -10.02 8.00 -17.20
CA ILE A 204 -11.32 8.47 -17.66
C ILE A 204 -11.71 7.76 -18.97
N PHE A 205 -10.77 7.62 -19.91
CA PHE A 205 -11.05 6.91 -21.17
C PHE A 205 -11.33 5.43 -20.96
N GLN A 206 -10.58 4.75 -20.08
CA GLN A 206 -10.79 3.34 -19.76
C GLN A 206 -12.10 3.11 -19.01
N GLY A 207 -12.56 4.08 -18.21
CA GLY A 207 -13.81 4.01 -17.48
C GLY A 207 -15.07 3.97 -18.38
N HIS A 208 -14.97 4.38 -19.66
CA HIS A 208 -16.09 4.28 -20.61
C HIS A 208 -16.46 2.84 -21.00
N GLY A 209 -15.60 1.86 -20.73
CA GLY A 209 -15.84 0.45 -21.03
C GLY A 209 -16.43 -0.35 -19.88
N ILE A 210 -16.71 0.28 -18.75
CA ILE A 210 -17.34 -0.38 -17.62
C ILE A 210 -18.84 -0.42 -17.92
N GLU A 211 -19.35 -1.59 -18.28
CA GLU A 211 -20.80 -1.79 -18.39
C GLU A 211 -21.39 -1.73 -16.97
N ALA A 212 -22.50 -1.01 -16.83
CA ALA A 212 -23.26 -0.82 -15.60
C ALA A 212 -23.85 -2.13 -15.03
N ALA A 213 -23.01 -3.11 -14.76
CA ALA A 213 -23.45 -4.37 -14.16
C ALA A 213 -23.64 -4.27 -12.64
N ALA A 214 -23.05 -3.27 -12.01
CA ALA A 214 -23.09 -3.11 -10.56
C ALA A 214 -24.13 -2.07 -10.17
N GLN A 215 -25.36 -2.51 -9.89
CA GLN A 215 -26.29 -1.68 -9.15
C GLN A 215 -25.77 -1.51 -7.72
N ALA A 216 -25.59 -0.26 -7.28
CA ALA A 216 -25.23 0.03 -5.90
C ALA A 216 -26.27 -0.62 -4.96
N GLY A 217 -25.81 -1.50 -4.09
CA GLY A 217 -26.64 -2.05 -3.02
C GLY A 217 -27.00 -0.97 -1.98
N PRO A 218 -27.81 -1.31 -0.98
CA PRO A 218 -28.12 -0.38 0.11
C PRO A 218 -26.84 -0.01 0.87
N VAL A 219 -26.67 1.28 1.16
CA VAL A 219 -25.52 1.78 1.91
C VAL A 219 -25.84 1.67 3.41
N GLU A 220 -25.10 0.81 4.11
CA GLU A 220 -25.19 0.70 5.55
C GLU A 220 -24.23 1.69 6.22
N TRP A 221 -24.74 2.85 6.59
CA TRP A 221 -23.98 4.00 7.09
C TRP A 221 -23.09 3.70 8.30
N THR A 222 -23.56 2.84 9.20
CA THR A 222 -22.78 2.43 10.40
C THR A 222 -21.50 1.69 10.03
N ARG A 223 -21.53 0.89 8.98
CA ARG A 223 -20.38 0.11 8.50
C ARG A 223 -19.34 0.97 7.75
N LEU A 224 -19.68 2.22 7.43
CA LEU A 224 -18.72 3.17 6.84
C LEU A 224 -17.80 3.81 7.90
N ILE A 225 -18.22 3.83 9.16
CA ILE A 225 -17.51 4.54 10.25
C ILE A 225 -16.04 4.14 10.34
N PRO A 226 -15.64 2.84 10.25
CA PRO A 226 -14.23 2.45 10.33
C PRO A 226 -13.38 3.10 9.23
N TYR A 227 -13.83 3.08 7.97
CA TYR A 227 -13.10 3.70 6.87
C TYR A 227 -13.07 5.22 6.98
N ILE A 228 -14.18 5.85 7.36
CA ILE A 228 -14.24 7.29 7.60
C ILE A 228 -13.27 7.67 8.74
N SER A 229 -13.25 6.90 9.85
CA SER A 229 -12.34 7.17 10.97
C SER A 229 -10.88 7.06 10.55
N VAL A 230 -10.51 6.01 9.80
CA VAL A 230 -9.16 5.82 9.28
C VAL A 230 -8.77 7.00 8.38
N ILE A 231 -9.62 7.40 7.43
CA ILE A 231 -9.33 8.50 6.52
C ILE A 231 -9.19 9.83 7.28
N VAL A 232 -10.14 10.15 8.17
CA VAL A 232 -10.12 11.42 8.93
C VAL A 232 -8.90 11.51 9.84
N LEU A 233 -8.59 10.44 10.57
CA LEU A 233 -7.40 10.40 11.45
C LEU A 233 -6.10 10.48 10.65
N ALA A 234 -6.05 9.82 9.50
CA ALA A 234 -4.91 9.89 8.60
C ALA A 234 -4.72 11.31 8.04
N LEU A 235 -5.79 11.96 7.57
CA LEU A 235 -5.76 13.35 7.11
C LEU A 235 -5.41 14.35 8.21
N SER A 236 -5.64 14.02 9.48
CA SER A 236 -5.20 14.84 10.62
C SER A 236 -3.69 14.78 10.89
N GLY A 237 -2.94 13.96 10.12
CA GLY A 237 -1.50 13.79 10.29
C GLY A 237 -1.11 12.78 11.36
N MET A 238 -2.06 11.98 11.86
CA MET A 238 -1.78 10.91 12.83
C MET A 238 -0.95 9.81 12.18
N ASN A 239 -0.01 9.21 12.94
CA ASN A 239 0.79 8.09 12.47
C ASN A 239 -0.10 6.89 12.07
N VAL A 240 0.29 6.17 11.02
CA VAL A 240 -0.49 5.07 10.44
C VAL A 240 -0.77 3.93 11.42
N ILE A 241 0.12 3.65 12.37
CA ILE A 241 -0.09 2.58 13.38
C ILE A 241 -1.31 2.86 14.28
N PRO A 242 -1.40 3.99 15.01
CA PRO A 242 -2.61 4.28 15.79
C PRO A 242 -3.85 4.46 14.91
N VAL A 243 -3.74 4.98 13.68
CA VAL A 243 -4.86 5.06 12.74
C VAL A 243 -5.46 3.68 12.47
N LEU A 244 -4.62 2.70 12.11
CA LEU A 244 -5.08 1.32 11.88
C LEU A 244 -5.60 0.66 13.15
N ALA A 245 -4.94 0.88 14.29
CA ALA A 245 -5.40 0.31 15.57
C ALA A 245 -6.80 0.84 15.97
N ILE A 246 -7.06 2.14 15.77
CA ILE A 246 -8.39 2.74 16.00
C ILE A 246 -9.40 2.19 14.99
N GLY A 247 -9.02 2.01 13.73
CA GLY A 247 -9.86 1.39 12.72
C GLY A 247 -10.27 -0.04 13.10
N ILE A 248 -9.32 -0.86 13.56
CA ILE A 248 -9.58 -2.23 14.05
C ILE A 248 -10.52 -2.18 15.27
N ALA A 249 -10.26 -1.30 16.24
CA ALA A 249 -11.12 -1.15 17.41
C ALA A 249 -12.55 -0.74 17.02
N THR A 250 -12.69 0.14 16.04
CA THR A 250 -13.98 0.58 15.51
C THR A 250 -14.72 -0.58 14.83
N ASN A 251 -14.01 -1.39 13.99
CA ASN A 251 -14.57 -2.61 13.41
C ASN A 251 -15.04 -3.58 14.50
N ALA A 252 -14.24 -3.81 15.54
CA ALA A 252 -14.58 -4.70 16.64
C ALA A 252 -15.84 -4.22 17.38
N ILE A 253 -15.94 -2.94 17.73
CA ILE A 253 -17.11 -2.37 18.41
C ILE A 253 -18.37 -2.58 17.55
N ILE A 254 -18.32 -2.30 16.26
CA ILE A 254 -19.46 -2.47 15.36
C ILE A 254 -19.79 -3.95 15.22
N GLY A 255 -18.81 -4.82 14.97
CA GLY A 255 -19.03 -6.24 14.77
C GLY A 255 -19.60 -6.96 15.99
N PHE A 256 -19.15 -6.62 17.21
CA PHE A 256 -19.72 -7.16 18.43
C PHE A 256 -21.13 -6.60 18.69
N SER A 257 -21.40 -5.34 18.37
CA SER A 257 -22.72 -4.75 18.57
C SER A 257 -23.76 -5.27 17.57
N SER A 258 -23.34 -5.65 16.36
CA SER A 258 -24.19 -6.25 15.32
C SER A 258 -24.31 -7.78 15.43
N GLY A 259 -23.48 -8.43 16.25
CA GLY A 259 -23.41 -9.88 16.40
C GLY A 259 -22.69 -10.61 15.25
N GLU A 260 -22.01 -9.87 14.39
CA GLU A 260 -21.24 -10.42 13.25
C GLU A 260 -19.86 -10.94 13.68
N LEU A 261 -19.30 -10.39 14.75
CA LEU A 261 -18.08 -10.88 15.38
C LEU A 261 -18.40 -11.59 16.68
N THR A 262 -17.76 -12.73 16.90
CA THR A 262 -17.79 -13.49 18.14
C THR A 262 -16.39 -13.61 18.71
N TRP A 263 -16.26 -13.93 20.01
CA TRP A 263 -14.95 -14.11 20.66
C TRP A 263 -14.13 -15.29 20.09
N SER A 264 -14.71 -16.08 19.20
CA SER A 264 -14.08 -17.24 18.55
C SER A 264 -13.80 -17.03 17.05
N SER A 265 -14.15 -15.88 16.52
CA SER A 265 -13.90 -15.50 15.12
C SER A 265 -12.54 -14.83 14.91
#